data_3bc5960ebdcd806ea5e44088484cb40a
#
_entry.id   3bc5960ebdcd806ea5e44088484cb40a
#
_cell.length_a   1.000
_cell.length_b   1.000
_cell.length_c   1.000
_cell.angle_alpha   90.00
_cell.angle_beta   90.00
_cell.angle_gamma   90.00
#
_symmetry.space_group_name_H-M   'P 1'
#
loop_
_entity.id
_entity.type
_entity.pdbx_description
1 polymer ?
#
loop_
_entity_poly.entity_id
_entity_poly.type
_entity_poly.pdbx_seq_one_letter_code
_entity_poly.pdbx_strand_id
1 'polypeptide(L)'
;MPNLNPSRPVWLFDLDNTLHNASHAIFPAIAAGMNRYMAELLGDGTTPAAPAVVNAARTLYLRRYGATLLGLVKHHNVPAADFLHQTHLMPELASMIRAERGLAQLLKRLPGRKVLLTNAPRRYSRDVLRHLGLQRHFSHHIAIEAMHVHRQLRPKPSKLMLRQLMRRQGLRPADCILVEDTLANLRSAKALGLRTVWTTQYLRVGDNIGAASVPRALNRPAYVDVKVKSVRELPKRMNRLR
;
A
#
# COMPACT_ATOMS: atom_id res chain seq x y z
N MET A 1 -30.90 -23.57 15.41
CA MET A 1 -29.75 -23.07 14.69
C MET A 1 -29.89 -21.57 14.57
N PRO A 2 -29.07 -20.72 15.19
CA PRO A 2 -29.15 -19.27 14.98
C PRO A 2 -28.79 -18.99 13.53
N ASN A 3 -29.68 -18.35 12.80
CA ASN A 3 -29.43 -17.77 11.49
C ASN A 3 -28.24 -16.82 11.59
N LEU A 4 -27.05 -17.29 11.23
CA LEU A 4 -25.88 -16.45 11.02
C LEU A 4 -26.17 -15.57 9.79
N ASN A 5 -26.71 -14.39 10.06
CA ASN A 5 -26.80 -13.33 9.07
C ASN A 5 -25.40 -13.19 8.45
N PRO A 6 -25.21 -13.38 7.12
CA PRO A 6 -23.88 -13.33 6.54
C PRO A 6 -23.23 -11.99 6.91
N SER A 7 -22.14 -12.06 7.67
CA SER A 7 -21.47 -10.86 8.15
C SER A 7 -21.12 -9.99 6.94
N ARG A 8 -21.49 -8.70 7.03
CA ARG A 8 -21.18 -7.76 5.92
C ARG A 8 -19.67 -7.69 5.74
N PRO A 9 -19.16 -7.79 4.50
CA PRO A 9 -17.72 -7.83 4.25
C PRO A 9 -17.01 -6.58 4.75
N VAL A 10 -15.75 -6.75 5.14
CA VAL A 10 -14.84 -5.64 5.46
C VAL A 10 -13.82 -5.53 4.34
N TRP A 11 -13.89 -4.43 3.62
CA TRP A 11 -12.97 -4.12 2.54
C TRP A 11 -11.73 -3.43 3.10
N LEU A 12 -10.56 -4.00 2.87
CA LEU A 12 -9.28 -3.37 3.14
C LEU A 12 -8.74 -2.86 1.80
N PHE A 13 -8.81 -1.57 1.58
CA PHE A 13 -8.29 -0.97 0.35
C PHE A 13 -6.88 -0.45 0.54
N ASP A 14 -5.99 -0.82 -0.34
CA ASP A 14 -4.77 -0.09 -0.55
C ASP A 14 -5.07 1.25 -1.27
N LEU A 15 -4.07 2.15 -1.32
CA LEU A 15 -4.20 3.48 -1.89
C LEU A 15 -3.50 3.61 -3.25
N ASP A 16 -2.17 3.52 -3.21
CA ASP A 16 -1.30 3.82 -4.34
C ASP A 16 -1.39 2.72 -5.39
N ASN A 17 -1.61 3.09 -6.65
CA ASN A 17 -1.90 2.16 -7.75
C ASN A 17 -3.14 1.27 -7.56
N THR A 18 -3.92 1.51 -6.51
CA THR A 18 -5.21 0.84 -6.25
C THR A 18 -6.38 1.79 -6.45
N LEU A 19 -6.40 2.92 -5.76
CA LEU A 19 -7.45 3.95 -5.87
C LEU A 19 -7.05 5.11 -6.79
N HIS A 20 -5.76 5.34 -6.98
CA HIS A 20 -5.23 6.34 -7.90
C HIS A 20 -3.91 5.88 -8.51
N ASN A 21 -3.48 6.55 -9.59
CA ASN A 21 -2.25 6.25 -10.31
C ASN A 21 -1.05 6.96 -9.67
N ALA A 22 -0.42 6.33 -8.68
CA ALA A 22 0.79 6.85 -8.06
C ALA A 22 2.03 6.72 -8.97
N SER A 23 2.07 5.73 -9.87
CA SER A 23 3.17 5.52 -10.82
C SER A 23 3.30 6.65 -11.85
N HIS A 24 2.26 7.47 -12.04
CA HIS A 24 2.31 8.56 -13.02
C HIS A 24 3.35 9.62 -12.66
N ALA A 25 3.32 10.14 -11.43
CA ALA A 25 4.19 11.23 -11.00
C ALA A 25 4.67 11.09 -9.55
N ILE A 26 3.86 10.50 -8.66
CA ILE A 26 4.10 10.48 -7.22
C ILE A 26 5.27 9.55 -6.88
N PHE A 27 5.29 8.31 -7.37
CA PHE A 27 6.41 7.41 -7.12
C PHE A 27 7.75 7.93 -7.65
N PRO A 28 7.85 8.54 -8.85
CA PRO A 28 9.06 9.24 -9.26
C PRO A 28 9.50 10.33 -8.30
N ALA A 29 8.57 11.15 -7.79
CA ALA A 29 8.88 12.19 -6.81
C ALA A 29 9.36 11.62 -5.47
N ILE A 30 8.69 10.58 -4.96
CA ILE A 30 9.14 9.85 -3.76
C ILE A 30 10.53 9.26 -3.98
N ALA A 31 10.80 8.64 -5.13
CA ALA A 31 12.09 8.07 -5.45
C ALA A 31 13.20 9.14 -5.49
N ALA A 32 12.91 10.31 -6.05
CA ALA A 32 13.84 11.46 -6.04
C ALA A 32 14.09 11.95 -4.61
N GLY A 33 13.04 12.07 -3.77
CA GLY A 33 13.16 12.41 -2.36
C GLY A 33 14.00 11.40 -1.57
N MET A 34 13.78 10.10 -1.81
CA MET A 34 14.57 9.03 -1.20
C MET A 34 16.03 9.11 -1.60
N ASN A 35 16.33 9.35 -2.89
CA ASN A 35 17.71 9.47 -3.37
C ASN A 35 18.41 10.64 -2.70
N ARG A 36 17.75 11.80 -2.61
CA ARG A 36 18.28 13.00 -1.96
C ARG A 36 18.59 12.74 -0.49
N TYR A 37 17.60 12.23 0.25
CA TYR A 37 17.77 11.89 1.67
C TYR A 37 18.93 10.91 1.91
N MET A 38 19.01 9.88 1.09
CA MET A 38 20.07 8.87 1.23
C MET A 38 21.43 9.37 0.78
N ALA A 39 21.51 10.27 -0.21
CA ALA A 39 22.77 10.86 -0.61
C ALA A 39 23.39 11.66 0.54
N GLU A 40 22.59 12.46 1.24
CA GLU A 40 23.03 13.19 2.43
C GLU A 40 23.43 12.25 3.57
N LEU A 41 22.61 11.24 3.86
CA LEU A 41 22.86 10.28 4.94
C LEU A 41 24.11 9.42 4.75
N LEU A 42 24.40 9.02 3.50
CA LEU A 42 25.50 8.11 3.14
C LEU A 42 26.77 8.87 2.70
N GLY A 43 26.73 10.19 2.66
CA GLY A 43 27.87 11.05 2.37
C GLY A 43 28.87 11.12 3.53
N ASP A 44 29.90 11.91 3.37
CA ASP A 44 30.98 12.10 4.34
C ASP A 44 30.73 13.26 5.33
N GLY A 45 29.53 13.85 5.30
CA GLY A 45 29.14 15.01 6.10
C GLY A 45 29.38 16.37 5.41
N THR A 46 30.16 16.39 4.34
CA THR A 46 30.40 17.58 3.49
C THR A 46 29.91 17.37 2.06
N THR A 47 30.12 16.18 1.54
CA THR A 47 29.75 15.81 0.16
C THR A 47 28.71 14.69 0.19
N PRO A 48 27.55 14.85 -0.50
CA PRO A 48 26.58 13.79 -0.64
C PRO A 48 27.15 12.55 -1.36
N ALA A 49 26.72 11.38 -0.96
CA ALA A 49 27.13 10.13 -1.58
C ALA A 49 26.76 10.06 -3.07
N ALA A 50 27.64 9.47 -3.87
CA ALA A 50 27.40 9.29 -5.30
C ALA A 50 26.14 8.46 -5.59
N PRO A 51 25.43 8.69 -6.70
CA PRO A 51 24.21 7.96 -7.07
C PRO A 51 24.38 6.43 -7.10
N ALA A 52 25.55 5.94 -7.46
CA ALA A 52 25.85 4.50 -7.45
C ALA A 52 25.78 3.90 -6.04
N VAL A 53 26.31 4.58 -5.02
CA VAL A 53 26.27 4.17 -3.61
C VAL A 53 24.82 4.14 -3.12
N VAL A 54 24.05 5.20 -3.40
CA VAL A 54 22.62 5.30 -3.03
C VAL A 54 21.83 4.16 -3.67
N ASN A 55 22.00 3.90 -4.95
CA ASN A 55 21.28 2.84 -5.66
C ASN A 55 21.66 1.44 -5.14
N ALA A 56 22.93 1.20 -4.84
CA ALA A 56 23.38 -0.07 -4.24
C ALA A 56 22.72 -0.30 -2.87
N ALA A 57 22.73 0.72 -2.00
CA ALA A 57 22.10 0.65 -0.68
C ALA A 57 20.57 0.44 -0.78
N ARG A 58 19.88 1.17 -1.66
CA ARG A 58 18.44 0.98 -1.90
C ARG A 58 18.10 -0.43 -2.35
N THR A 59 18.86 -0.95 -3.33
CA THR A 59 18.66 -2.32 -3.84
C THR A 59 18.91 -3.36 -2.76
N LEU A 60 19.98 -3.21 -1.98
CA LEU A 60 20.31 -4.09 -0.86
C LEU A 60 19.18 -4.10 0.19
N TYR A 61 18.74 -2.92 0.63
CA TYR A 61 17.71 -2.81 1.68
C TYR A 61 16.35 -3.31 1.21
N LEU A 62 15.97 -2.99 -0.03
CA LEU A 62 14.75 -3.51 -0.62
C LEU A 62 14.74 -5.04 -0.67
N ARG A 63 15.84 -5.64 -1.16
CA ARG A 63 15.98 -7.10 -1.27
C ARG A 63 15.99 -7.79 0.10
N ARG A 64 16.70 -7.21 1.09
CA ARG A 64 16.91 -7.85 2.39
C ARG A 64 15.77 -7.63 3.37
N TYR A 65 15.11 -6.48 3.33
CA TYR A 65 14.11 -6.06 4.31
C TYR A 65 12.71 -5.82 3.71
N GLY A 66 12.60 -5.84 2.39
CA GLY A 66 11.34 -5.59 1.68
C GLY A 66 10.98 -4.11 1.52
N ALA A 67 11.73 -3.20 2.15
CA ALA A 67 11.60 -1.76 1.99
C ALA A 67 12.91 -1.06 2.35
N THR A 68 13.27 -0.02 1.62
CA THR A 68 14.45 0.82 1.89
C THR A 68 14.42 1.40 3.30
N LEU A 69 13.28 1.92 3.73
CA LEU A 69 13.06 2.47 5.07
C LEU A 69 13.49 1.51 6.19
N LEU A 70 13.12 0.22 6.08
CA LEU A 70 13.46 -0.77 7.12
C LEU A 70 14.97 -1.01 7.23
N GLY A 71 15.69 -0.93 6.12
CA GLY A 71 17.14 -0.96 6.10
C GLY A 71 17.76 0.27 6.76
N LEU A 72 17.26 1.46 6.44
CA LEU A 72 17.72 2.72 7.01
C LEU A 72 17.52 2.78 8.52
N VAL A 73 16.35 2.40 9.00
CA VAL A 73 16.06 2.30 10.44
C VAL A 73 17.03 1.35 11.14
N LYS A 74 17.32 0.21 10.52
CA LYS A 74 18.16 -0.83 11.13
C LYS A 74 19.65 -0.50 11.14
N HIS A 75 20.17 0.09 10.08
CA HIS A 75 21.61 0.27 9.87
C HIS A 75 22.12 1.68 10.15
N HIS A 76 21.22 2.67 10.11
CA HIS A 76 21.59 4.07 10.25
C HIS A 76 20.83 4.79 11.36
N ASN A 77 20.00 4.07 12.15
CA ASN A 77 19.16 4.64 13.22
C ASN A 77 18.26 5.80 12.75
N VAL A 78 17.88 5.79 11.45
CA VAL A 78 17.03 6.82 10.87
C VAL A 78 15.66 6.79 11.54
N PRO A 79 15.15 7.90 12.07
CA PRO A 79 13.77 7.98 12.52
C PRO A 79 12.83 7.77 11.33
N ALA A 80 12.00 6.72 11.38
CA ALA A 80 11.08 6.40 10.29
C ALA A 80 10.17 7.58 9.92
N ALA A 81 9.71 8.34 10.92
CA ALA A 81 8.86 9.50 10.71
C ALA A 81 9.55 10.61 9.91
N ASP A 82 10.83 10.86 10.18
CA ASP A 82 11.62 11.86 9.45
C ASP A 82 11.80 11.46 7.99
N PHE A 83 12.28 10.24 7.73
CA PHE A 83 12.40 9.72 6.36
C PHE A 83 11.08 9.80 5.59
N LEU A 84 9.99 9.35 6.19
CA LEU A 84 8.67 9.39 5.57
C LEU A 84 8.22 10.82 5.29
N HIS A 85 8.49 11.74 6.21
CA HIS A 85 8.18 13.15 6.00
C HIS A 85 8.95 13.74 4.83
N GLN A 86 10.28 13.62 4.84
CA GLN A 86 11.16 14.22 3.83
C GLN A 86 10.91 13.65 2.43
N THR A 87 10.65 12.34 2.33
CA THR A 87 10.43 11.68 1.05
C THR A 87 9.04 11.92 0.46
N HIS A 88 8.08 12.40 1.25
CA HIS A 88 6.70 12.70 0.81
C HIS A 88 6.38 14.20 0.84
N LEU A 89 7.40 15.06 0.87
CA LEU A 89 7.24 16.50 0.65
C LEU A 89 6.99 16.76 -0.83
N MET A 90 5.72 16.92 -1.20
CA MET A 90 5.28 17.20 -2.56
C MET A 90 4.34 18.40 -2.54
N PRO A 91 4.84 19.65 -2.70
CA PRO A 91 4.00 20.85 -2.73
C PRO A 91 2.90 20.76 -3.79
N GLU A 92 3.22 20.17 -4.94
CA GLU A 92 2.30 20.02 -6.09
C GLU A 92 1.49 18.70 -6.05
N LEU A 93 1.32 18.06 -4.88
CA LEU A 93 0.66 16.76 -4.77
C LEU A 93 -0.70 16.72 -5.48
N ALA A 94 -1.50 17.78 -5.37
CA ALA A 94 -2.84 17.83 -5.96
C ALA A 94 -2.81 17.67 -7.50
N SER A 95 -1.85 18.28 -8.18
CA SER A 95 -1.69 18.19 -9.63
C SER A 95 -1.16 16.82 -10.09
N MET A 96 -0.52 16.08 -9.19
CA MET A 96 0.07 14.76 -9.47
C MET A 96 -0.96 13.62 -9.33
N ILE A 97 -2.08 13.84 -8.62
CA ILE A 97 -3.08 12.81 -8.36
C ILE A 97 -3.92 12.57 -9.62
N ARG A 98 -3.92 11.32 -10.08
CA ARG A 98 -4.76 10.87 -11.19
C ARG A 98 -5.55 9.64 -10.77
N ALA A 99 -6.88 9.71 -10.89
CA ALA A 99 -7.77 8.63 -10.53
C ALA A 99 -8.95 8.54 -11.51
N GLU A 100 -9.62 7.39 -11.53
CA GLU A 100 -10.86 7.24 -12.26
C GLU A 100 -11.99 8.06 -11.62
N ARG A 101 -12.88 8.57 -12.45
CA ARG A 101 -14.11 9.22 -11.99
C ARG A 101 -15.06 8.21 -11.34
N GLY A 102 -15.87 8.64 -10.38
CA GLY A 102 -16.94 7.83 -9.79
C GLY A 102 -16.50 6.88 -8.67
N LEU A 103 -15.28 6.99 -8.13
CA LEU A 103 -14.81 6.16 -7.00
C LEU A 103 -15.67 6.33 -5.75
N ALA A 104 -16.13 7.54 -5.44
CA ALA A 104 -17.02 7.81 -4.30
C ALA A 104 -18.34 7.04 -4.43
N GLN A 105 -18.93 7.04 -5.62
CA GLN A 105 -20.15 6.28 -5.91
C GLN A 105 -19.91 4.76 -5.83
N LEU A 106 -18.77 4.29 -6.34
CA LEU A 106 -18.36 2.89 -6.20
C LEU A 106 -18.31 2.48 -4.74
N LEU A 107 -17.55 3.21 -3.91
CA LEU A 107 -17.40 2.90 -2.50
C LEU A 107 -18.74 2.94 -1.75
N LYS A 108 -19.66 3.84 -2.13
CA LYS A 108 -21.02 3.89 -1.58
C LYS A 108 -21.83 2.64 -1.94
N ARG A 109 -21.68 2.10 -3.14
CA ARG A 109 -22.41 0.90 -3.63
C ARG A 109 -21.89 -0.40 -3.05
N LEU A 110 -20.62 -0.48 -2.69
CA LEU A 110 -20.06 -1.69 -2.08
C LEU A 110 -20.67 -1.90 -0.69
N PRO A 111 -21.22 -3.09 -0.39
CA PRO A 111 -21.76 -3.39 0.92
C PRO A 111 -20.64 -3.48 1.96
N GLY A 112 -20.99 -3.27 3.22
CA GLY A 112 -20.10 -3.46 4.35
C GLY A 112 -19.14 -2.29 4.61
N ARG A 113 -18.19 -2.53 5.51
CA ARG A 113 -17.24 -1.53 6.02
C ARG A 113 -16.03 -1.40 5.10
N LYS A 114 -15.52 -0.20 4.89
CA LYS A 114 -14.29 0.07 4.14
C LYS A 114 -13.24 0.64 5.08
N VAL A 115 -12.04 0.11 4.99
CA VAL A 115 -10.85 0.52 5.75
C VAL A 115 -9.75 0.81 4.75
N LEU A 116 -9.10 1.95 4.85
CA LEU A 116 -7.88 2.21 4.12
C LEU A 116 -6.71 1.53 4.84
N LEU A 117 -5.90 0.76 4.11
CA LEU A 117 -4.72 0.05 4.62
C LEU A 117 -3.55 0.28 3.68
N THR A 118 -2.74 1.30 3.94
CA THR A 118 -1.67 1.73 3.04
C THR A 118 -0.30 1.77 3.73
N ASN A 119 0.77 1.43 2.99
CA ASN A 119 2.15 1.64 3.42
C ASN A 119 2.59 3.12 3.29
N ALA A 120 1.75 3.97 2.77
CA ALA A 120 2.00 5.40 2.67
C ALA A 120 1.83 6.11 4.03
N PRO A 121 2.51 7.26 4.25
CA PRO A 121 2.33 8.07 5.45
C PRO A 121 0.92 8.62 5.57
N ARG A 122 0.46 8.80 6.82
CA ARG A 122 -0.88 9.30 7.14
C ARG A 122 -1.16 10.68 6.52
N ARG A 123 -0.20 11.59 6.57
CA ARG A 123 -0.36 12.94 6.00
C ARG A 123 -0.64 12.86 4.50
N TYR A 124 0.25 12.21 3.77
CA TYR A 124 0.12 12.02 2.32
C TYR A 124 -1.19 11.33 1.95
N SER A 125 -1.46 10.17 2.54
CA SER A 125 -2.66 9.38 2.20
C SER A 125 -3.97 10.10 2.56
N ARG A 126 -3.98 10.91 3.63
CA ARG A 126 -5.11 11.79 3.98
C ARG A 126 -5.32 12.87 2.92
N ASP A 127 -4.25 13.48 2.43
CA ASP A 127 -4.33 14.57 1.45
C ASP A 127 -4.78 14.04 0.08
N VAL A 128 -4.31 12.83 -0.33
CA VAL A 128 -4.84 12.11 -1.50
C VAL A 128 -6.33 11.82 -1.35
N LEU A 129 -6.77 11.23 -0.22
CA LEU A 129 -8.19 10.95 0.01
C LEU A 129 -9.05 12.21 0.00
N ARG A 130 -8.52 13.32 0.55
CA ARG A 130 -9.21 14.62 0.54
C ARG A 130 -9.40 15.14 -0.89
N HIS A 131 -8.35 15.12 -1.69
CA HIS A 131 -8.40 15.53 -3.08
C HIS A 131 -9.41 14.71 -3.90
N LEU A 132 -9.47 13.40 -3.65
CA LEU A 132 -10.39 12.48 -4.32
C LEU A 132 -11.82 12.52 -3.75
N GLY A 133 -12.08 13.25 -2.66
CA GLY A 133 -13.38 13.28 -1.99
C GLY A 133 -13.77 11.94 -1.33
N LEU A 134 -12.80 11.10 -0.98
CA LEU A 134 -13.04 9.73 -0.52
C LEU A 134 -13.00 9.55 1.01
N GLN A 135 -12.59 10.55 1.79
CA GLN A 135 -12.37 10.44 3.24
C GLN A 135 -13.56 9.82 3.99
N ARG A 136 -14.76 10.30 3.72
CA ARG A 136 -16.00 9.87 4.40
C ARG A 136 -16.43 8.43 4.10
N HIS A 137 -15.82 7.79 3.11
CA HIS A 137 -16.16 6.42 2.72
C HIS A 137 -15.36 5.38 3.50
N PHE A 138 -14.32 5.77 4.23
CA PHE A 138 -13.49 4.89 5.03
C PHE A 138 -13.79 5.09 6.52
N SER A 139 -14.20 4.00 7.19
CA SER A 139 -14.43 4.01 8.64
C SER A 139 -13.13 4.12 9.44
N HIS A 140 -12.03 3.62 8.88
CA HIS A 140 -10.69 3.66 9.47
C HIS A 140 -9.66 3.94 8.38
N HIS A 141 -8.62 4.67 8.77
CA HIS A 141 -7.47 4.97 7.94
C HIS A 141 -6.20 4.47 8.67
N ILE A 142 -5.65 3.36 8.16
CA ILE A 142 -4.47 2.69 8.71
C ILE A 142 -3.32 2.94 7.77
N ALA A 143 -2.46 3.86 8.18
CA ALA A 143 -1.25 4.25 7.48
C ALA A 143 -0.03 3.58 8.12
N ILE A 144 1.14 3.70 7.50
CA ILE A 144 2.37 3.02 7.90
C ILE A 144 2.75 3.28 9.36
N GLU A 145 2.49 4.46 9.90
CA GLU A 145 2.78 4.82 11.28
C GLU A 145 2.03 3.97 12.31
N ALA A 146 0.90 3.38 11.92
CA ALA A 146 0.13 2.46 12.77
C ALA A 146 0.59 1.00 12.68
N MET A 147 1.55 0.68 11.81
CA MET A 147 1.97 -0.69 11.51
C MET A 147 3.16 -1.14 12.38
N HIS A 148 3.06 -0.97 13.69
CA HIS A 148 4.06 -1.46 14.64
C HIS A 148 3.60 -2.77 15.30
N VAL A 149 4.50 -3.74 15.35
CA VAL A 149 4.36 -5.00 16.10
C VAL A 149 5.57 -5.14 17.01
N HIS A 150 5.36 -5.28 18.32
CA HIS A 150 6.43 -5.33 19.31
C HIS A 150 7.44 -4.16 19.17
N ARG A 151 6.92 -2.94 19.01
CA ARG A 151 7.69 -1.69 18.79
C ARG A 151 8.51 -1.64 17.50
N GLN A 152 8.43 -2.65 16.64
CA GLN A 152 9.09 -2.67 15.35
C GLN A 152 8.11 -2.29 14.24
N LEU A 153 8.55 -1.42 13.34
CA LEU A 153 7.78 -1.08 12.13
C LEU A 153 7.72 -2.29 11.20
N ARG A 154 6.52 -2.76 10.93
CA ARG A 154 6.26 -3.93 10.07
C ARG A 154 5.14 -3.65 9.08
N PRO A 155 5.45 -2.92 8.00
CA PRO A 155 4.45 -2.60 6.96
C PRO A 155 3.97 -3.84 6.23
N LYS A 156 2.98 -3.71 5.36
CA LYS A 156 2.64 -4.77 4.38
C LYS A 156 3.91 -5.18 3.63
N PRO A 157 4.16 -6.46 3.40
CA PRO A 157 3.28 -7.64 3.51
C PRO A 157 3.36 -8.41 4.85
N SER A 158 3.64 -7.77 5.98
CA SER A 158 3.79 -8.42 7.28
C SER A 158 2.52 -9.15 7.73
N LYS A 159 2.58 -10.48 7.80
CA LYS A 159 1.48 -11.30 8.35
C LYS A 159 1.22 -11.01 9.84
N LEU A 160 2.27 -10.72 10.62
CA LEU A 160 2.14 -10.37 12.04
C LEU A 160 1.36 -9.07 12.21
N MET A 161 1.66 -8.06 11.40
CA MET A 161 0.94 -6.79 11.40
C MET A 161 -0.54 -7.01 11.03
N LEU A 162 -0.82 -7.75 9.95
CA LEU A 162 -2.20 -8.04 9.54
C LEU A 162 -2.98 -8.80 10.62
N ARG A 163 -2.39 -9.81 11.27
CA ARG A 163 -3.02 -10.52 12.41
C ARG A 163 -3.33 -9.59 13.56
N GLN A 164 -2.38 -8.74 13.96
CA GLN A 164 -2.57 -7.77 15.03
C GLN A 164 -3.65 -6.75 14.69
N LEU A 165 -3.67 -6.27 13.44
CA LEU A 165 -4.69 -5.36 12.94
C LEU A 165 -6.08 -5.97 13.04
N MET A 166 -6.27 -7.17 12.49
CA MET A 166 -7.56 -7.87 12.53
C MET A 166 -8.03 -8.09 13.98
N ARG A 167 -7.14 -8.53 14.88
CA ARG A 167 -7.46 -8.70 16.29
C ARG A 167 -7.90 -7.39 16.95
N ARG A 168 -7.17 -6.29 16.74
CA ARG A 168 -7.49 -4.97 17.30
C ARG A 168 -8.82 -4.41 16.80
N GLN A 169 -9.19 -4.76 15.56
CA GLN A 169 -10.41 -4.30 14.91
C GLN A 169 -11.60 -5.27 15.08
N GLY A 170 -11.42 -6.38 15.81
CA GLY A 170 -12.43 -7.43 15.97
C GLY A 170 -12.82 -8.07 14.63
N LEU A 171 -11.89 -8.23 13.69
CA LEU A 171 -12.15 -8.75 12.35
C LEU A 171 -11.80 -10.22 12.24
N ARG A 172 -12.70 -11.00 11.64
CA ARG A 172 -12.39 -12.37 11.21
C ARG A 172 -11.77 -12.32 9.80
N PRO A 173 -10.67 -13.06 9.54
CA PRO A 173 -10.03 -13.07 8.23
C PRO A 173 -10.99 -13.39 7.08
N ALA A 174 -11.89 -14.37 7.28
CA ALA A 174 -12.87 -14.78 6.27
C ALA A 174 -13.89 -13.70 5.88
N ASP A 175 -14.08 -12.69 6.72
CA ASP A 175 -14.97 -11.54 6.44
C ASP A 175 -14.22 -10.41 5.72
N CYS A 176 -12.88 -10.49 5.64
CA CYS A 176 -12.04 -9.45 5.08
C CYS A 176 -11.69 -9.70 3.60
N ILE A 177 -11.72 -8.64 2.82
CA ILE A 177 -11.34 -8.63 1.40
C ILE A 177 -10.24 -7.58 1.24
N LEU A 178 -9.01 -8.01 0.89
CA LEU A 178 -7.93 -7.08 0.54
C LEU A 178 -7.97 -6.75 -0.94
N VAL A 179 -8.06 -5.46 -1.27
CA VAL A 179 -7.99 -4.92 -2.63
C VAL A 179 -6.65 -4.21 -2.79
N GLU A 180 -5.79 -4.68 -3.69
CA GLU A 180 -4.37 -4.36 -3.70
C GLU A 180 -3.78 -4.57 -5.11
N ASP A 181 -2.73 -3.81 -5.46
CA ASP A 181 -1.96 -3.97 -6.70
C ASP A 181 -0.73 -4.88 -6.53
N THR A 182 -0.20 -4.97 -5.30
CA THR A 182 1.05 -5.67 -5.00
C THR A 182 0.82 -7.13 -4.62
N LEU A 183 1.32 -8.06 -5.44
CA LEU A 183 1.14 -9.50 -5.26
C LEU A 183 1.68 -10.06 -3.93
N ALA A 184 2.77 -9.51 -3.39
CA ALA A 184 3.32 -9.92 -2.11
C ALA A 184 2.35 -9.65 -0.95
N ASN A 185 1.63 -8.51 -0.99
CA ASN A 185 0.61 -8.15 -0.02
C ASN A 185 -0.58 -9.11 -0.09
N LEU A 186 -1.05 -9.42 -1.31
CA LEU A 186 -2.14 -10.38 -1.54
C LEU A 186 -1.78 -11.79 -1.07
N ARG A 187 -0.56 -12.27 -1.37
CA ARG A 187 -0.07 -13.58 -0.90
C ARG A 187 -0.10 -13.68 0.62
N SER A 188 0.35 -12.63 1.31
CA SER A 188 0.36 -12.59 2.77
C SER A 188 -1.04 -12.56 3.37
N ALA A 189 -1.97 -11.80 2.78
CA ALA A 189 -3.37 -11.75 3.18
C ALA A 189 -4.06 -13.09 2.96
N LYS A 190 -3.86 -13.72 1.79
CA LYS A 190 -4.44 -15.04 1.48
C LYS A 190 -3.98 -16.12 2.45
N ALA A 191 -2.70 -16.10 2.82
CA ALA A 191 -2.14 -17.04 3.80
C ALA A 191 -2.73 -16.88 5.22
N LEU A 192 -3.45 -15.80 5.49
CA LEU A 192 -4.18 -15.56 6.73
C LEU A 192 -5.68 -15.83 6.60
N GLY A 193 -6.15 -16.27 5.43
CA GLY A 193 -7.56 -16.56 5.17
C GLY A 193 -8.39 -15.39 4.67
N LEU A 194 -7.78 -14.25 4.32
CA LEU A 194 -8.49 -13.16 3.68
C LEU A 194 -8.83 -13.52 2.23
N ARG A 195 -9.90 -12.92 1.71
CA ARG A 195 -10.15 -12.89 0.27
C ARG A 195 -9.31 -11.79 -0.35
N THR A 196 -8.93 -12.01 -1.61
CA THR A 196 -7.95 -11.16 -2.28
C THR A 196 -8.44 -10.70 -3.65
N VAL A 197 -8.30 -9.42 -3.90
CA VAL A 197 -8.59 -8.80 -5.20
C VAL A 197 -7.33 -8.11 -5.70
N TRP A 198 -6.88 -8.52 -6.86
CA TRP A 198 -5.74 -7.91 -7.54
C TRP A 198 -6.20 -6.88 -8.55
N THR A 199 -5.82 -5.61 -8.38
CA THR A 199 -6.04 -4.53 -9.35
C THR A 199 -4.82 -4.36 -10.21
N THR A 200 -5.00 -4.15 -11.52
CA THR A 200 -3.87 -4.12 -12.47
C THR A 200 -3.84 -2.85 -13.34
N GLN A 201 -4.75 -1.92 -13.14
CA GLN A 201 -4.94 -0.75 -13.99
C GLN A 201 -3.71 0.13 -14.12
N TYR A 202 -3.02 0.34 -13.01
CA TYR A 202 -1.89 1.28 -12.94
C TYR A 202 -0.53 0.58 -12.91
N LEU A 203 -0.52 -0.75 -13.05
CA LEU A 203 0.71 -1.52 -13.15
C LEU A 203 1.35 -1.31 -14.51
N ARG A 204 2.62 -0.97 -14.53
CA ARG A 204 3.44 -0.91 -15.74
C ARG A 204 4.43 -2.06 -15.74
N VAL A 205 4.55 -2.75 -16.89
CA VAL A 205 5.57 -3.77 -17.07
C VAL A 205 6.94 -3.09 -17.00
N GLY A 206 7.80 -3.51 -16.07
CA GLY A 206 9.14 -2.94 -15.89
C GLY A 206 9.26 -1.91 -14.75
N ASP A 207 8.16 -1.50 -14.09
CA ASP A 207 8.24 -0.65 -12.91
C ASP A 207 8.83 -1.45 -11.73
N ASN A 208 10.11 -1.25 -11.45
CA ASN A 208 10.77 -1.76 -10.23
C ASN A 208 10.57 -0.79 -9.04
N ILE A 209 9.36 -0.25 -8.87
CA ILE A 209 9.05 0.66 -7.77
C ILE A 209 8.43 -0.16 -6.64
N GLY A 210 9.27 -0.54 -5.70
CA GLY A 210 8.90 -1.41 -4.59
C GLY A 210 9.38 -2.86 -4.80
N ALA A 211 9.19 -3.72 -3.81
CA ALA A 211 9.73 -5.08 -3.73
C ALA A 211 9.20 -6.09 -4.76
N ALA A 212 8.39 -5.68 -5.73
CA ALA A 212 7.82 -6.58 -6.72
C ALA A 212 7.97 -6.05 -8.14
N SER A 213 8.80 -6.72 -8.93
CA SER A 213 8.72 -6.63 -10.40
C SER A 213 7.32 -7.11 -10.82
N VAL A 214 6.63 -6.33 -11.65
CA VAL A 214 5.38 -6.78 -12.28
C VAL A 214 5.71 -7.96 -13.19
N PRO A 215 5.09 -9.14 -13.02
CA PRO A 215 5.36 -10.29 -13.87
C PRO A 215 5.11 -9.96 -15.35
N ARG A 216 5.96 -10.41 -16.26
CA ARG A 216 5.77 -10.27 -17.72
C ARG A 216 4.43 -10.85 -18.18
N ALA A 217 3.94 -11.90 -17.53
CA ALA A 217 2.63 -12.46 -17.77
C ALA A 217 1.69 -12.07 -16.63
N LEU A 218 0.65 -11.30 -16.93
CA LEU A 218 -0.40 -10.91 -15.98
C LEU A 218 -1.41 -12.06 -15.70
N ASN A 219 -0.93 -13.30 -15.60
CA ASN A 219 -1.77 -14.43 -15.20
C ASN A 219 -2.12 -14.31 -13.72
N ARG A 220 -3.36 -14.66 -13.39
CA ARG A 220 -3.87 -14.61 -12.03
C ARG A 220 -3.23 -15.73 -11.18
N PRO A 221 -2.42 -15.40 -10.15
CA PRO A 221 -1.87 -16.42 -9.25
C PRO A 221 -2.97 -17.11 -8.43
N ALA A 222 -2.72 -18.35 -7.97
CA ALA A 222 -3.69 -19.13 -7.19
C ALA A 222 -4.11 -18.46 -5.86
N TYR A 223 -3.25 -17.63 -5.27
CA TYR A 223 -3.56 -16.86 -4.05
C TYR A 223 -4.35 -15.58 -4.31
N VAL A 224 -4.77 -15.30 -5.53
CA VAL A 224 -5.66 -14.19 -5.92
C VAL A 224 -7.03 -14.75 -6.24
N ASP A 225 -8.06 -14.39 -5.48
CA ASP A 225 -9.43 -14.88 -5.71
C ASP A 225 -10.06 -14.21 -6.93
N VAL A 226 -9.88 -12.89 -7.04
CA VAL A 226 -10.41 -12.10 -8.16
C VAL A 226 -9.33 -11.18 -8.71
N LYS A 227 -9.16 -11.17 -10.03
CA LYS A 227 -8.37 -10.18 -10.76
C LYS A 227 -9.33 -9.22 -11.47
N VAL A 228 -9.08 -7.92 -11.33
CA VAL A 228 -9.79 -6.85 -12.03
C VAL A 228 -8.79 -5.91 -12.69
N LYS A 229 -9.18 -5.28 -13.79
CA LYS A 229 -8.39 -4.18 -14.34
C LYS A 229 -8.54 -2.96 -13.41
N SER A 230 -9.74 -2.58 -13.07
CA SER A 230 -10.06 -1.44 -12.23
C SER A 230 -10.92 -1.85 -11.04
N VAL A 231 -10.79 -1.14 -9.92
CA VAL A 231 -11.68 -1.27 -8.76
C VAL A 231 -13.16 -1.06 -9.12
N ARG A 232 -13.46 -0.37 -10.21
CA ARG A 232 -14.84 -0.16 -10.71
C ARG A 232 -15.53 -1.46 -11.12
N GLU A 233 -14.78 -2.53 -11.37
CA GLU A 233 -15.34 -3.84 -11.67
C GLU A 233 -15.82 -4.61 -10.44
N LEU A 234 -15.46 -4.18 -9.23
CA LEU A 234 -15.77 -4.89 -7.98
C LEU A 234 -17.26 -5.25 -7.83
N PRO A 235 -18.24 -4.35 -8.09
CA PRO A 235 -19.65 -4.70 -7.96
C PRO A 235 -20.07 -5.89 -8.84
N LYS A 236 -19.47 -6.03 -10.03
CA LYS A 236 -19.75 -7.13 -10.96
C LYS A 236 -19.09 -8.45 -10.53
N ARG A 237 -18.15 -8.41 -9.60
CA ARG A 237 -17.38 -9.57 -9.15
C ARG A 237 -17.75 -10.05 -7.73
N MET A 238 -18.73 -9.41 -7.09
CA MET A 238 -19.16 -9.70 -5.71
C MET A 238 -19.48 -11.19 -5.47
N ASN A 239 -20.10 -11.88 -6.43
CA ASN A 239 -20.47 -13.30 -6.29
C ASN A 239 -19.24 -14.23 -6.15
N ARG A 240 -18.06 -13.80 -6.62
CA ARG A 240 -16.80 -14.54 -6.48
C ARG A 240 -16.07 -14.24 -5.17
N LEU A 241 -16.58 -13.30 -4.40
CA LEU A 241 -16.03 -12.83 -3.13
C LEU A 241 -16.96 -13.17 -1.94
N ARG A 242 -17.94 -14.03 -2.15
CA ARG A 242 -18.84 -14.57 -1.11
C ARG A 242 -18.28 -15.85 -0.50
#